data_db4b1a449bdf0849242849fcdd9799d7
#
_entry.id   db4b1a449bdf0849242849fcdd9799d7
#
_cell.length_a   1.000
_cell.length_b   1.000
_cell.length_c   1.000
_cell.angle_alpha   90.00
_cell.angle_beta   90.00
_cell.angle_gamma   90.00
#
_symmetry.space_group_name_H-M   'P 1'
#
loop_
_entity.id
_entity.type
_entity.pdbx_description
1 polymer ?
#
loop_
_entity_poly.entity_id
_entity_poly.type
_entity_poly.pdbx_seq_one_letter_code
_entity_poly.pdbx_strand_id
1 'polypeptide(L)'
;MDILKTFGPLIGSVAPTIATALGGPVAGMAVKALSGALFGHENGTEEDIQAALANPTGDQLAALKKIDADFKTQMKSLDIDLERIAADDRASARQMQIATHDWTPRAIAIVVIVAWVFIQWHLLNLSLIHI
;
A
#
# COMPACT_ATOMS: atom_id res chain seq x y z
N MET A 1 -3.64 8.44 4.16
CA MET A 1 -4.78 8.36 5.08
C MET A 1 -4.38 7.68 6.37
N ASP A 2 -4.44 8.38 7.46
CA ASP A 2 -3.98 7.87 8.76
C ASP A 2 -4.90 6.78 9.34
N ILE A 3 -6.19 6.80 8.98
CA ILE A 3 -7.17 5.77 9.38
C ILE A 3 -6.69 4.37 8.97
N LEU A 4 -6.25 4.22 7.74
CA LEU A 4 -5.81 2.92 7.22
C LEU A 4 -4.52 2.44 7.90
N LYS A 5 -3.60 3.33 8.21
CA LYS A 5 -2.35 3.00 8.90
C LYS A 5 -2.59 2.57 10.34
N THR A 6 -3.45 3.29 11.05
CA THR A 6 -3.70 3.06 12.48
C THR A 6 -4.70 1.94 12.70
N PHE A 7 -5.78 1.90 11.94
CA PHE A 7 -6.92 0.99 12.13
C PHE A 7 -7.11 -0.02 11.00
N GLY A 8 -6.19 -0.07 10.04
CA GLY A 8 -6.25 -1.00 8.91
C GLY A 8 -6.50 -2.46 9.32
N PRO A 9 -5.77 -3.03 10.30
CA PRO A 9 -6.00 -4.39 10.76
C PRO A 9 -7.39 -4.59 11.37
N LEU A 10 -7.89 -3.64 12.13
CA LEU A 10 -9.24 -3.71 12.71
C LEU A 10 -10.31 -3.62 11.63
N ILE A 11 -10.24 -2.62 10.76
CA ILE A 11 -11.18 -2.46 9.65
C ILE A 11 -11.11 -3.65 8.70
N GLY A 12 -9.92 -4.15 8.41
CA GLY A 12 -9.71 -5.31 7.55
C GLY A 12 -10.32 -6.61 8.09
N SER A 13 -10.41 -6.77 9.40
CA SER A 13 -11.05 -7.93 10.02
C SER A 13 -12.56 -7.85 10.05
N VAL A 14 -13.13 -6.64 10.19
CA VAL A 14 -14.57 -6.39 10.37
C VAL A 14 -15.24 -5.97 9.06
N ALA A 15 -14.57 -5.15 8.28
CA ALA A 15 -15.09 -4.55 7.04
C ALA A 15 -14.02 -4.58 5.93
N PRO A 16 -13.65 -5.78 5.40
CA PRO A 16 -12.55 -5.93 4.46
C PRO A 16 -12.77 -5.19 3.15
N THR A 17 -13.99 -5.08 2.67
CA THR A 17 -14.31 -4.33 1.43
C THR A 17 -14.06 -2.84 1.60
N ILE A 18 -14.46 -2.28 2.74
CA ILE A 18 -14.21 -0.88 3.07
C ILE A 18 -12.72 -0.61 3.26
N ALA A 19 -12.00 -1.53 3.90
CA ALA A 19 -10.55 -1.42 4.06
C ALA A 19 -9.83 -1.34 2.70
N THR A 20 -10.23 -2.17 1.75
CA THR A 20 -9.70 -2.14 0.38
C THR A 20 -10.03 -0.83 -0.32
N ALA A 21 -11.26 -0.33 -0.17
CA ALA A 21 -11.71 0.92 -0.78
C ALA A 21 -10.98 2.14 -0.22
N LEU A 22 -10.64 2.15 1.07
CA LEU A 22 -9.88 3.23 1.71
C LEU A 22 -8.49 3.43 1.12
N GLY A 23 -7.87 2.36 0.63
CA GLY A 23 -6.58 2.42 -0.05
C GLY A 23 -6.65 2.75 -1.55
N GLY A 24 -7.85 2.97 -2.12
CA GLY A 24 -8.06 3.11 -3.55
C GLY A 24 -8.75 4.42 -3.95
N PRO A 25 -9.13 4.55 -5.25
CA PRO A 25 -9.73 5.77 -5.79
C PRO A 25 -11.13 6.08 -5.24
N VAL A 26 -11.79 5.13 -4.62
CA VAL A 26 -13.12 5.28 -4.00
C VAL A 26 -13.05 5.54 -2.48
N ALA A 27 -11.89 5.94 -1.98
CA ALA A 27 -11.67 6.19 -0.56
C ALA A 27 -12.69 7.16 0.07
N GLY A 28 -13.08 8.22 -0.65
CA GLY A 28 -14.09 9.16 -0.18
C GLY A 28 -15.45 8.52 0.08
N MET A 29 -15.87 7.57 -0.75
CA MET A 29 -17.11 6.80 -0.55
C MET A 29 -17.01 5.87 0.68
N ALA A 30 -15.83 5.26 0.87
CA ALA A 30 -15.56 4.40 2.02
C ALA A 30 -15.59 5.19 3.34
N VAL A 31 -15.03 6.39 3.37
CA VAL A 31 -15.10 7.30 4.54
C VAL A 31 -16.53 7.67 4.87
N LYS A 32 -17.36 8.00 3.89
CA LYS A 32 -18.77 8.26 4.08
C LYS A 32 -19.54 7.06 4.63
N ALA A 33 -19.25 5.87 4.11
CA ALA A 33 -19.83 4.62 4.59
C ALA A 33 -19.46 4.35 6.06
N LEU A 34 -18.20 4.54 6.43
CA LEU A 34 -17.73 4.43 7.82
C LEU A 34 -18.43 5.44 8.73
N SER A 35 -18.51 6.69 8.30
CA SER A 35 -19.19 7.75 9.05
C SER A 35 -20.66 7.42 9.27
N GLY A 36 -21.36 6.94 8.23
CA GLY A 36 -22.74 6.50 8.33
C GLY A 36 -22.95 5.35 9.30
N ALA A 37 -22.04 4.39 9.32
CA ALA A 37 -22.10 3.24 10.23
C ALA A 37 -21.83 3.62 11.69
N LEU A 38 -20.88 4.53 11.93
CA LEU A 38 -20.44 4.90 13.27
C LEU A 38 -21.33 5.98 13.91
N PHE A 39 -21.82 6.94 13.14
CA PHE A 39 -22.50 8.13 13.62
C PHE A 39 -23.95 8.28 13.12
N GLY A 40 -24.37 7.47 12.18
CA GLY A 40 -25.69 7.59 11.54
C GLY A 40 -25.81 8.74 10.53
N HIS A 41 -24.73 9.43 10.21
CA HIS A 41 -24.65 10.49 9.19
C HIS A 41 -23.34 10.46 8.42
N GLU A 42 -23.33 10.97 7.20
CA GLU A 42 -22.18 10.88 6.28
C GLU A 42 -21.12 11.99 6.47
N ASN A 43 -21.34 12.91 7.42
CA ASN A 43 -20.52 14.12 7.59
C ASN A 43 -19.45 14.02 8.69
N GLY A 44 -19.15 12.82 9.19
CA GLY A 44 -18.10 12.61 10.17
C GLY A 44 -16.72 12.93 9.57
N THR A 45 -15.88 13.59 10.36
CA THR A 45 -14.47 13.83 9.98
C THR A 45 -13.63 12.59 10.17
N GLU A 46 -12.44 12.56 9.55
CA GLU A 46 -11.47 11.47 9.78
C GLU A 46 -11.09 11.34 11.26
N GLU A 47 -10.98 12.48 11.94
CA GLU A 47 -10.65 12.52 13.37
C GLU A 47 -11.75 11.91 14.23
N ASP A 48 -13.01 12.18 13.92
CA ASP A 48 -14.16 11.57 14.60
C ASP A 48 -14.19 10.05 14.39
N ILE A 49 -13.91 9.59 13.19
CA ILE A 49 -13.83 8.17 12.85
C ILE A 49 -12.69 7.50 13.61
N GLN A 50 -11.52 8.11 13.67
CA GLN A 50 -10.38 7.60 14.44
C GLN A 50 -10.72 7.50 15.92
N ALA A 51 -11.36 8.50 16.50
CA ALA A 51 -11.77 8.49 17.89
C ALA A 51 -12.78 7.37 18.19
N ALA A 52 -13.74 7.14 17.30
CA ALA A 52 -14.71 6.06 17.42
C ALA A 52 -14.07 4.67 17.28
N LEU A 53 -13.13 4.51 16.36
CA LEU A 53 -12.43 3.25 16.13
C LEU A 53 -11.39 2.91 17.22
N ALA A 54 -10.92 3.91 17.96
CA ALA A 54 -10.00 3.69 19.08
C ALA A 54 -10.64 2.87 20.21
N ASN A 55 -11.96 2.97 20.38
CA ASN A 55 -12.71 2.21 21.39
C ASN A 55 -14.08 1.83 20.85
N PRO A 56 -14.17 0.91 19.87
CA PRO A 56 -15.44 0.56 19.23
C PRO A 56 -16.32 -0.26 20.17
N THR A 57 -17.63 0.05 20.15
CA THR A 57 -18.64 -0.75 20.84
C THR A 57 -19.02 -1.97 20.01
N GLY A 58 -19.64 -3.00 20.65
CA GLY A 58 -20.15 -4.17 19.93
C GLY A 58 -21.18 -3.81 18.86
N ASP A 59 -22.04 -2.83 19.12
CA ASP A 59 -23.03 -2.32 18.17
C ASP A 59 -22.38 -1.64 16.97
N GLN A 60 -21.30 -0.87 17.18
CA GLN A 60 -20.52 -0.26 16.11
C GLN A 60 -19.83 -1.29 15.24
N LEU A 61 -19.27 -2.35 15.82
CA LEU A 61 -18.65 -3.45 15.06
C LEU A 61 -19.69 -4.20 14.21
N ALA A 62 -20.88 -4.44 14.73
CA ALA A 62 -21.98 -5.04 13.98
C ALA A 62 -22.46 -4.13 12.84
N ALA A 63 -22.55 -2.82 13.07
CA ALA A 63 -22.87 -1.83 12.06
C ALA A 63 -21.82 -1.78 10.94
N LEU A 64 -20.54 -1.88 11.28
CA LEU A 64 -19.45 -1.95 10.30
C LEU A 64 -19.55 -3.18 9.40
N LYS A 65 -19.85 -4.35 9.96
CA LYS A 65 -20.06 -5.58 9.16
C LYS A 65 -21.23 -5.44 8.19
N LYS A 66 -22.34 -4.86 8.66
CA LYS A 66 -23.52 -4.64 7.83
C LYS A 66 -23.25 -3.66 6.69
N ILE A 67 -22.60 -2.52 6.99
CA ILE A 67 -22.29 -1.51 5.98
C ILE A 67 -21.24 -2.01 4.98
N ASP A 68 -20.34 -2.91 5.38
CA ASP A 68 -19.39 -3.54 4.47
C ASP A 68 -20.12 -4.35 3.38
N ALA A 69 -21.09 -5.16 3.75
CA ALA A 69 -21.92 -5.91 2.81
C ALA A 69 -22.73 -4.99 1.89
N ASP A 70 -23.34 -3.94 2.43
CA ASP A 70 -24.08 -2.94 1.67
C ASP A 70 -23.17 -2.16 0.72
N PHE A 71 -21.99 -1.78 1.18
CA PHE A 71 -20.98 -1.11 0.38
C PHE A 71 -20.50 -1.98 -0.80
N LYS A 72 -20.28 -3.26 -0.58
CA LYS A 72 -19.93 -4.22 -1.63
C LYS A 72 -21.02 -4.32 -2.68
N THR A 73 -22.28 -4.38 -2.27
CA THR A 73 -23.42 -4.40 -3.17
C THR A 73 -23.53 -3.10 -3.96
N GLN A 74 -23.34 -1.96 -3.32
CA GLN A 74 -23.36 -0.64 -3.95
C GLN A 74 -22.24 -0.50 -5.00
N MET A 75 -21.03 -0.98 -4.70
CA MET A 75 -19.92 -0.97 -5.66
C MET A 75 -20.23 -1.83 -6.89
N LYS A 76 -20.82 -3.01 -6.70
CA LYS A 76 -21.29 -3.85 -7.81
C LYS A 76 -22.33 -3.18 -8.68
N SER A 77 -23.27 -2.46 -8.08
CA SER A 77 -24.32 -1.74 -8.81
C SER A 77 -23.78 -0.58 -9.66
N LEU A 78 -22.64 -0.01 -9.26
CA LEU A 78 -21.92 1.03 -9.98
C LEU A 78 -20.89 0.47 -10.97
N ASP A 79 -20.84 -0.84 -11.14
CA ASP A 79 -19.86 -1.55 -11.98
C ASP A 79 -18.40 -1.26 -11.56
N ILE A 80 -18.18 -1.03 -10.28
CA ILE A 80 -16.86 -0.81 -9.69
C ILE A 80 -16.36 -2.13 -9.13
N ASP A 81 -15.32 -2.69 -9.74
CA ASP A 81 -14.66 -3.90 -9.27
C ASP A 81 -13.43 -3.52 -8.43
N LEU A 82 -13.60 -3.56 -7.11
CA LEU A 82 -12.53 -3.23 -6.16
C LEU A 82 -11.36 -4.22 -6.23
N GLU A 83 -11.64 -5.49 -6.53
CA GLU A 83 -10.57 -6.50 -6.67
C GLU A 83 -9.71 -6.22 -7.90
N ARG A 84 -10.34 -5.78 -8.99
CA ARG A 84 -9.65 -5.39 -10.22
C ARG A 84 -8.80 -4.15 -10.00
N ILE A 85 -9.35 -3.13 -9.33
CA ILE A 85 -8.60 -1.92 -8.97
C ILE A 85 -7.37 -2.27 -8.12
N ALA A 86 -7.51 -3.12 -7.12
CA ALA A 86 -6.41 -3.56 -6.28
C ALA A 86 -5.38 -4.42 -7.05
N ALA A 87 -5.82 -5.21 -8.03
CA ALA A 87 -4.94 -5.98 -8.89
C ALA A 87 -4.16 -5.09 -9.86
N ASP A 88 -4.82 -4.10 -10.46
CA ASP A 88 -4.18 -3.13 -11.37
C ASP A 88 -3.14 -2.27 -10.64
N ASP A 89 -3.43 -1.88 -9.40
CA ASP A 89 -2.50 -1.11 -8.57
C ASP A 89 -1.23 -1.92 -8.24
N ARG A 90 -1.39 -3.21 -7.93
CA ARG A 90 -0.24 -4.12 -7.73
C ARG A 90 0.53 -4.37 -9.02
N ALA A 91 -0.14 -4.48 -10.16
CA ALA A 91 0.48 -4.64 -11.46
C ALA A 91 1.28 -3.39 -11.85
N SER A 92 0.73 -2.21 -11.64
CA SER A 92 1.41 -0.93 -11.87
C SER A 92 2.66 -0.76 -11.00
N ALA A 93 2.57 -1.14 -9.72
CA ALA A 93 3.72 -1.13 -8.81
C ALA A 93 4.84 -2.07 -9.28
N ARG A 94 4.50 -3.26 -9.78
CA ARG A 94 5.48 -4.20 -10.35
C ARG A 94 6.08 -3.67 -11.66
N GLN A 95 5.27 -3.06 -12.52
CA GLN A 95 5.77 -2.46 -13.76
C GLN A 95 6.71 -1.29 -13.48
N MET A 96 6.44 -0.48 -12.46
CA MET A 96 7.35 0.58 -12.03
C MET A 96 8.68 0.01 -11.52
N GLN A 97 8.67 -1.08 -10.78
CA GLN A 97 9.90 -1.77 -10.36
C GLN A 97 10.69 -2.36 -11.54
N ILE A 98 10.01 -2.83 -12.57
CA ILE A 98 10.66 -3.36 -13.78
C ILE A 98 11.14 -2.22 -14.68
N ALA A 99 10.39 -1.12 -14.78
CA ALA A 99 10.73 0.04 -15.59
C ALA A 99 11.85 0.89 -14.98
N THR A 100 11.95 0.96 -13.67
CA THR A 100 13.19 1.35 -12.99
C THR A 100 14.16 0.17 -13.06
N HIS A 101 14.59 -0.14 -14.28
CA HIS A 101 15.71 -1.04 -14.53
C HIS A 101 16.91 -0.53 -13.73
N ASP A 102 17.06 -1.06 -12.55
CA ASP A 102 18.06 -0.61 -11.61
C ASP A 102 19.43 -0.96 -12.16
N TRP A 103 19.98 -0.01 -12.91
CA TRP A 103 21.37 -0.09 -13.42
C TRP A 103 22.37 -0.09 -12.25
N THR A 104 21.97 0.39 -11.10
CA THR A 104 22.84 0.59 -9.94
C THR A 104 23.66 -0.66 -9.58
N PRO A 105 23.08 -1.89 -9.48
CA PRO A 105 23.87 -3.08 -9.19
C PRO A 105 24.88 -3.44 -10.29
N ARG A 106 24.51 -3.20 -11.55
CA ARG A 106 25.41 -3.47 -12.69
C ARG A 106 26.53 -2.46 -12.75
N ALA A 107 26.25 -1.19 -12.51
CA ALA A 107 27.26 -0.14 -12.47
C ALA A 107 28.27 -0.39 -11.33
N ILE A 108 27.78 -0.74 -10.14
CA ILE A 108 28.66 -1.08 -9.01
C ILE A 108 29.52 -2.30 -9.33
N ALA A 109 28.97 -3.36 -9.91
CA ALA A 109 29.72 -4.55 -10.28
C ALA A 109 30.83 -4.23 -11.29
N ILE A 110 30.55 -3.41 -12.30
CA ILE A 110 31.56 -2.98 -13.29
C ILE A 110 32.66 -2.18 -12.62
N VAL A 111 32.35 -1.22 -11.76
CA VAL A 111 33.32 -0.41 -11.03
C VAL A 111 34.26 -1.28 -10.17
N VAL A 112 33.68 -2.25 -9.45
CA VAL A 112 34.46 -3.18 -8.62
C VAL A 112 35.41 -4.03 -9.46
N ILE A 113 34.94 -4.57 -10.58
CA ILE A 113 35.74 -5.39 -11.47
C ILE A 113 36.91 -4.56 -12.07
N VAL A 114 36.62 -3.35 -12.54
CA VAL A 114 37.64 -2.45 -13.10
C VAL A 114 38.68 -2.08 -12.05
N ALA A 115 38.27 -1.74 -10.84
CA ALA A 115 39.17 -1.43 -9.74
C ALA A 115 40.03 -2.63 -9.38
N TRP A 116 39.48 -3.85 -9.34
CA TRP A 116 40.24 -5.08 -9.06
C TRP A 116 41.27 -5.38 -10.15
N VAL A 117 40.90 -5.28 -11.42
CA VAL A 117 41.83 -5.45 -12.55
C VAL A 117 42.94 -4.42 -12.50
N PHE A 118 42.65 -3.17 -12.19
CA PHE A 118 43.63 -2.10 -12.06
C PHE A 118 44.63 -2.38 -10.93
N ILE A 119 44.19 -2.84 -9.79
CA ILE A 119 45.04 -3.23 -8.67
C ILE A 119 45.96 -4.40 -9.07
N GLN A 120 45.41 -5.41 -9.72
CA GLN A 120 46.21 -6.56 -10.17
C GLN A 120 47.27 -6.14 -11.19
N TRP A 121 46.92 -5.28 -12.14
CA TRP A 121 47.86 -4.74 -13.11
C TRP A 121 48.97 -3.97 -12.41
N HIS A 122 48.66 -3.16 -11.44
CA HIS A 122 49.65 -2.36 -10.72
C HIS A 122 50.61 -3.23 -9.89
N LEU A 123 50.08 -4.25 -9.22
CA LEU A 123 50.89 -5.20 -8.46
C LEU A 123 51.83 -6.01 -9.34
N LEU A 124 51.38 -6.45 -10.51
CA LEU A 124 52.22 -7.17 -11.49
C LEU A 124 53.37 -6.30 -12.00
N ASN A 125 53.09 -5.03 -12.32
CA ASN A 125 54.14 -4.10 -12.77
C ASN A 125 55.15 -3.82 -11.65
N LEU A 126 54.72 -3.66 -10.41
CA LEU A 126 55.62 -3.50 -9.26
C LEU A 126 56.46 -4.75 -9.01
N SER A 127 55.87 -5.95 -9.16
CA SER A 127 56.58 -7.22 -9.05
C SER A 127 57.66 -7.41 -10.13
N LEU A 128 57.40 -6.96 -11.37
CA LEU A 128 58.36 -7.02 -12.47
C LEU A 128 59.54 -6.04 -12.34
N ILE A 129 59.32 -4.92 -11.64
CA ILE A 129 60.41 -3.93 -11.39
C ILE A 129 61.35 -4.38 -10.26
N HIS A 130 60.88 -5.25 -9.36
CA HIS A 130 61.70 -5.77 -8.25
C HIS A 130 62.45 -7.09 -8.52
N ILE A 131 62.26 -7.66 -9.69
CA ILE A 131 63.04 -8.81 -10.17
C ILE A 131 64.19 -8.28 -11.05
#